data_43780daf55543435daa3163149718b80
#
_entry.id   43780daf55543435daa3163149718b80
#
_cell.length_a   1.000
_cell.length_b   1.000
_cell.length_c   1.000
_cell.angle_alpha   90.00
_cell.angle_beta   90.00
_cell.angle_gamma   90.00
#
_symmetry.space_group_name_H-M   'P 1'
#
loop_
_entity.id
_entity.type
_entity.pdbx_description
1 polymer ?
#
loop_
_entity_poly.entity_id
_entity_poly.type
_entity_poly.pdbx_seq_one_letter_code
_entity_poly.pdbx_strand_id
1 'polypeptide(L)'
;MPRLTVALTFDHDSISDGVRRGDPPVKMSHAEFGVRVGAPRILALLAARGIDSTWFVPGHTLETFPDSTAAIVGGGHEIACHGWFHEDAATLARDEEREMIERCATAVERVAGARPTGWRAPYWSLGGASLELIEDAGFAYDSSLMADDYALYRVRRGDRHTDTEGSRFGPEGRLVEVPVSWALDDWPHFEPSATGDRDGLSAPSKVLEIWTEELRYAHAHAPGGLVTVTMHPECIGRGSRMAMLERFIDAAEALDGVVFDRLDRYVAAWSASVRA
;
A
#
# COMPACT_ATOMS: atom_id res chain seq x y z
N MET A 1 1.88 23.37 -7.37
CA MET A 1 1.66 21.94 -7.10
C MET A 1 1.23 21.28 -8.39
N PRO A 2 1.50 19.99 -8.59
CA PRO A 2 0.95 19.24 -9.73
C PRO A 2 -0.58 19.29 -9.71
N ARG A 3 -1.20 19.04 -10.86
CA ARG A 3 -2.66 18.97 -10.94
C ARG A 3 -3.19 17.73 -10.24
N LEU A 4 -2.47 16.62 -10.37
CA LEU A 4 -2.78 15.36 -9.70
C LEU A 4 -1.48 14.57 -9.49
N THR A 5 -1.38 13.87 -8.37
CA THR A 5 -0.31 12.92 -8.12
C THR A 5 -0.84 11.48 -8.21
N VAL A 6 -0.07 10.59 -8.80
CA VAL A 6 -0.32 9.14 -8.80
C VAL A 6 0.77 8.48 -7.99
N ALA A 7 0.40 7.76 -6.93
CA ALA A 7 1.31 6.91 -6.18
C ALA A 7 1.12 5.45 -6.60
N LEU A 8 2.16 4.88 -7.20
CA LEU A 8 2.24 3.44 -7.44
C LEU A 8 2.76 2.81 -6.16
N THR A 9 1.94 1.99 -5.49
CA THR A 9 2.31 1.33 -4.23
C THR A 9 2.30 -0.18 -4.40
N PHE A 10 3.25 -0.85 -3.74
CA PHE A 10 3.42 -2.29 -3.84
C PHE A 10 3.47 -2.92 -2.46
N ASP A 11 2.54 -3.82 -2.17
CA ASP A 11 2.56 -4.66 -0.98
C ASP A 11 3.41 -5.90 -1.33
N HIS A 12 4.63 -5.94 -0.78
CA HIS A 12 5.62 -6.96 -1.13
C HIS A 12 5.59 -8.11 -0.13
N ASP A 13 4.47 -8.79 -0.08
CA ASP A 13 4.16 -9.82 0.92
C ASP A 13 5.01 -11.06 0.76
N SER A 14 5.26 -11.45 -0.50
CA SER A 14 5.99 -12.67 -0.79
C SER A 14 5.42 -13.87 -0.01
N ILE A 15 6.28 -14.69 0.59
CA ILE A 15 5.88 -15.91 1.31
C ILE A 15 5.46 -15.67 2.76
N SER A 16 5.51 -14.44 3.28
CA SER A 16 5.32 -14.16 4.71
C SER A 16 4.00 -14.66 5.26
N ASP A 17 2.88 -14.31 4.61
CA ASP A 17 1.55 -14.81 4.99
C ASP A 17 1.44 -16.34 4.84
N GLY A 18 1.98 -16.89 3.76
CA GLY A 18 1.97 -18.33 3.50
C GLY A 18 2.74 -19.12 4.56
N VAL A 19 3.88 -18.62 5.04
CA VAL A 19 4.63 -19.23 6.15
C VAL A 19 3.81 -19.21 7.43
N ARG A 20 3.22 -18.07 7.77
CA ARG A 20 2.37 -17.91 8.95
C ARG A 20 1.18 -18.86 8.95
N ARG A 21 0.56 -19.06 7.79
CA ARG A 21 -0.65 -19.90 7.62
C ARG A 21 -0.35 -21.37 7.36
N GLY A 22 0.91 -21.74 7.11
CA GLY A 22 1.27 -23.09 6.70
C GLY A 22 0.75 -23.44 5.29
N ASP A 23 0.79 -22.51 4.36
CA ASP A 23 0.24 -22.70 3.02
C ASP A 23 0.93 -23.82 2.23
N PRO A 24 0.19 -24.53 1.36
CA PRO A 24 0.72 -25.63 0.57
C PRO A 24 1.70 -25.14 -0.51
N PRO A 25 2.58 -26.04 -1.05
CA PRO A 25 3.64 -25.66 -2.00
C PRO A 25 3.19 -24.85 -3.22
N VAL A 26 1.97 -25.08 -3.72
CA VAL A 26 1.42 -24.34 -4.86
C VAL A 26 1.26 -22.86 -4.52
N LYS A 27 0.67 -22.54 -3.36
CA LYS A 27 0.50 -21.16 -2.90
C LYS A 27 1.85 -20.52 -2.56
N MET A 28 2.75 -21.26 -1.90
CA MET A 28 4.11 -20.79 -1.61
C MET A 28 4.86 -20.43 -2.90
N SER A 29 4.78 -21.28 -3.94
CA SER A 29 5.40 -21.00 -5.24
C SER A 29 4.78 -19.80 -5.97
N HIS A 30 3.48 -19.55 -5.78
CA HIS A 30 2.81 -18.35 -6.28
C HIS A 30 3.38 -17.09 -5.61
N ALA A 31 3.48 -17.11 -4.30
CA ALA A 31 4.06 -16.02 -3.50
C ALA A 31 5.53 -15.75 -3.85
N GLU A 32 6.36 -16.81 -4.03
CA GLU A 32 7.75 -16.69 -4.47
C GLU A 32 7.90 -16.01 -5.85
N PHE A 33 6.91 -16.15 -6.74
CA PHE A 33 6.93 -15.47 -8.03
C PHE A 33 7.09 -13.96 -7.86
N GLY A 34 6.49 -13.38 -6.82
CA GLY A 34 6.59 -11.96 -6.51
C GLY A 34 8.04 -11.50 -6.41
N VAL A 35 8.85 -12.20 -5.60
CA VAL A 35 10.27 -11.89 -5.43
C VAL A 35 11.12 -12.28 -6.65
N ARG A 36 10.89 -13.48 -7.20
CA ARG A 36 11.75 -14.04 -8.25
C ARG A 36 11.59 -13.38 -9.61
N VAL A 37 10.39 -12.91 -9.92
CA VAL A 37 10.02 -12.44 -11.26
C VAL A 37 9.28 -11.12 -11.22
N GLY A 38 8.27 -10.98 -10.35
CA GLY A 38 7.39 -9.82 -10.29
C GLY A 38 8.12 -8.54 -9.95
N ALA A 39 8.77 -8.49 -8.80
CA ALA A 39 9.50 -7.30 -8.34
C ALA A 39 10.63 -6.89 -9.30
N PRO A 40 11.48 -7.78 -9.83
CA PRO A 40 12.45 -7.41 -10.87
C PRO A 40 11.84 -6.78 -12.12
N ARG A 41 10.69 -7.29 -12.60
CA ARG A 41 9.98 -6.71 -13.77
C ARG A 41 9.45 -5.32 -13.46
N ILE A 42 8.83 -5.15 -12.29
CA ILE A 42 8.27 -3.87 -11.84
C ILE A 42 9.39 -2.84 -11.71
N LEU A 43 10.49 -3.18 -11.02
CA LEU A 43 11.63 -2.29 -10.83
C LEU A 43 12.25 -1.87 -12.18
N ALA A 44 12.35 -2.80 -13.14
CA ALA A 44 12.85 -2.49 -14.48
C ALA A 44 11.91 -1.51 -15.22
N LEU A 45 10.59 -1.69 -15.11
CA LEU A 45 9.61 -0.76 -15.69
C LEU A 45 9.70 0.63 -15.05
N LEU A 46 9.72 0.70 -13.72
CA LEU A 46 9.81 1.96 -12.98
C LEU A 46 11.09 2.72 -13.32
N ALA A 47 12.23 2.01 -13.37
CA ALA A 47 13.51 2.60 -13.77
C ALA A 47 13.47 3.13 -15.21
N ALA A 48 12.87 2.39 -16.15
CA ALA A 48 12.73 2.83 -17.55
C ALA A 48 11.85 4.08 -17.71
N ARG A 49 10.90 4.29 -16.80
CA ARG A 49 9.98 5.44 -16.78
C ARG A 49 10.44 6.58 -15.86
N GLY A 50 11.50 6.38 -15.05
CA GLY A 50 11.95 7.36 -14.05
C GLY A 50 10.91 7.61 -12.95
N ILE A 51 10.16 6.57 -12.57
CA ILE A 51 9.09 6.64 -11.56
C ILE A 51 9.60 6.11 -10.22
N ASP A 52 9.54 6.93 -9.18
CA ASP A 52 9.69 6.50 -7.80
C ASP A 52 8.36 5.98 -7.24
N SER A 53 8.41 5.00 -6.34
CA SER A 53 7.23 4.32 -5.79
C SER A 53 7.40 4.00 -4.30
N THR A 54 6.32 3.58 -3.63
CA THR A 54 6.33 3.15 -2.24
C THR A 54 6.08 1.64 -2.15
N TRP A 55 6.90 0.95 -1.36
CA TRP A 55 6.81 -0.49 -1.13
C TRP A 55 6.53 -0.75 0.35
N PHE A 56 5.38 -1.35 0.63
CA PHE A 56 5.01 -1.83 1.94
C PHE A 56 5.50 -3.26 2.09
N VAL A 57 6.41 -3.50 3.02
CA VAL A 57 7.13 -4.77 3.10
C VAL A 57 7.03 -5.37 4.49
N PRO A 58 6.53 -6.62 4.63
CA PRO A 58 6.57 -7.33 5.91
C PRO A 58 8.03 -7.52 6.39
N GLY A 59 8.25 -7.38 7.70
CA GLY A 59 9.59 -7.55 8.28
C GLY A 59 10.22 -8.90 7.97
N HIS A 60 9.44 -9.98 7.91
CA HIS A 60 9.90 -11.30 7.52
C HIS A 60 10.37 -11.36 6.05
N THR A 61 9.68 -10.65 5.14
CA THR A 61 10.10 -10.54 3.73
C THR A 61 11.44 -9.82 3.62
N LEU A 62 11.65 -8.73 4.39
CA LEU A 62 12.94 -8.01 4.44
C LEU A 62 14.10 -8.93 4.85
N GLU A 63 13.91 -9.77 5.86
CA GLU A 63 14.95 -10.68 6.34
C GLU A 63 15.16 -11.89 5.43
N THR A 64 14.09 -12.37 4.79
CA THR A 64 14.15 -13.56 3.93
C THR A 64 14.75 -13.26 2.55
N PHE A 65 14.49 -12.06 2.02
CA PHE A 65 14.88 -11.68 0.66
C PHE A 65 15.68 -10.37 0.63
N PRO A 66 16.85 -10.31 1.28
CA PRO A 66 17.62 -9.07 1.40
C PRO A 66 18.03 -8.47 0.05
N ASP A 67 18.30 -9.30 -0.98
CA ASP A 67 18.67 -8.81 -2.31
C ASP A 67 17.51 -8.11 -3.01
N SER A 68 16.28 -8.61 -2.86
CA SER A 68 15.07 -7.95 -3.39
C SER A 68 14.86 -6.59 -2.72
N THR A 69 15.02 -6.55 -1.41
CA THR A 69 14.88 -5.32 -0.63
C THR A 69 15.97 -4.31 -0.97
N ALA A 70 17.23 -4.76 -1.10
CA ALA A 70 18.33 -3.90 -1.52
C ALA A 70 18.10 -3.30 -2.92
N ALA A 71 17.49 -4.06 -3.84
CA ALA A 71 17.15 -3.56 -5.17
C ALA A 71 16.07 -2.46 -5.11
N ILE A 72 15.07 -2.59 -4.23
CA ILE A 72 14.04 -1.56 -4.02
C ILE A 72 14.67 -0.27 -3.49
N VAL A 73 15.48 -0.36 -2.42
CA VAL A 73 16.20 0.80 -1.84
C VAL A 73 17.14 1.43 -2.86
N GLY A 74 17.93 0.59 -3.56
CA GLY A 74 18.89 1.03 -4.57
C GLY A 74 18.24 1.72 -5.78
N GLY A 75 16.97 1.41 -6.06
CA GLY A 75 16.15 2.07 -7.06
C GLY A 75 15.61 3.44 -6.63
N GLY A 76 15.82 3.87 -5.39
CA GLY A 76 15.32 5.15 -4.87
C GLY A 76 13.87 5.12 -4.39
N HIS A 77 13.28 3.94 -4.28
CA HIS A 77 11.92 3.75 -3.79
C HIS A 77 11.85 3.84 -2.26
N GLU A 78 10.67 4.19 -1.75
CA GLU A 78 10.38 4.13 -0.31
C GLU A 78 10.13 2.69 0.11
N ILE A 79 10.65 2.29 1.30
CA ILE A 79 10.19 1.11 2.03
C ILE A 79 9.42 1.57 3.25
N ALA A 80 8.18 1.11 3.36
CA ALA A 80 7.25 1.32 4.46
C ALA A 80 6.91 -0.03 5.13
N CYS A 81 6.29 0.00 6.31
CA CYS A 81 5.96 -1.18 7.09
C CYS A 81 4.64 -1.85 6.63
N HIS A 82 4.63 -3.21 6.70
CA HIS A 82 3.46 -4.04 6.38
C HIS A 82 3.31 -5.25 7.34
N GLY A 83 3.38 -5.00 8.66
CA GLY A 83 3.41 -6.07 9.64
C GLY A 83 4.73 -6.82 9.68
N TRP A 84 4.79 -7.89 10.48
CA TRP A 84 5.97 -8.77 10.53
C TRP A 84 5.82 -9.98 9.61
N PHE A 85 4.74 -10.77 9.80
CA PHE A 85 4.36 -11.93 9.00
C PHE A 85 3.07 -11.70 8.21
N HIS A 86 2.75 -10.44 7.87
CA HIS A 86 1.47 -10.09 7.28
C HIS A 86 0.30 -10.52 8.19
N GLU A 87 0.38 -10.17 9.48
CA GLU A 87 -0.64 -10.49 10.47
C GLU A 87 -1.90 -9.64 10.26
N ASP A 88 -3.06 -10.25 10.53
CA ASP A 88 -4.31 -9.49 10.65
C ASP A 88 -4.33 -8.79 12.02
N ALA A 89 -4.07 -7.48 12.03
CA ALA A 89 -3.96 -6.67 13.24
C ALA A 89 -5.25 -6.68 14.09
N ALA A 90 -6.42 -6.85 13.46
CA ALA A 90 -7.69 -6.94 14.18
C ALA A 90 -7.78 -8.18 15.09
N THR A 91 -6.93 -9.18 14.89
CA THR A 91 -6.90 -10.42 15.68
C THR A 91 -5.86 -10.42 16.79
N LEU A 92 -4.99 -9.41 16.86
CA LEU A 92 -3.90 -9.34 17.82
C LEU A 92 -4.34 -8.65 19.13
N ALA A 93 -3.74 -9.08 20.24
CA ALA A 93 -3.82 -8.32 21.48
C ALA A 93 -2.96 -7.04 21.34
N ARG A 94 -3.33 -5.98 22.08
CA ARG A 94 -2.68 -4.66 21.99
C ARG A 94 -1.15 -4.71 22.13
N ASP A 95 -0.64 -5.54 23.04
CA ASP A 95 0.80 -5.63 23.26
C ASP A 95 1.51 -6.42 22.17
N GLU A 96 0.87 -7.46 21.63
CA GLU A 96 1.37 -8.22 20.46
C GLU A 96 1.44 -7.34 19.21
N GLU A 97 0.42 -6.52 18.98
CA GLU A 97 0.38 -5.58 17.86
C GLU A 97 1.49 -4.53 18.00
N ARG A 98 1.70 -3.97 19.21
CA ARG A 98 2.79 -3.03 19.46
C ARG A 98 4.15 -3.66 19.19
N GLU A 99 4.39 -4.88 19.64
CA GLU A 99 5.64 -5.59 19.38
C GLU A 99 5.85 -5.85 17.88
N MET A 100 4.82 -6.26 17.17
CA MET A 100 4.84 -6.47 15.72
C MET A 100 5.18 -5.18 14.97
N ILE A 101 4.56 -4.04 15.34
CA ILE A 101 4.83 -2.72 14.75
C ILE A 101 6.29 -2.33 14.94
N GLU A 102 6.81 -2.39 16.18
CA GLU A 102 8.20 -2.01 16.50
C GLU A 102 9.21 -2.94 15.84
N ARG A 103 8.92 -4.22 15.78
CA ARG A 103 9.78 -5.21 15.12
C ARG A 103 9.89 -4.95 13.62
N CYS A 104 8.78 -4.66 12.96
CA CYS A 104 8.77 -4.29 11.54
C CYS A 104 9.54 -2.99 11.30
N ALA A 105 9.27 -1.93 12.08
CA ALA A 105 9.95 -0.66 11.95
C ALA A 105 11.47 -0.78 12.12
N THR A 106 11.93 -1.58 13.09
CA THR A 106 13.36 -1.86 13.31
C THR A 106 13.99 -2.59 12.12
N ALA A 107 13.27 -3.53 11.51
CA ALA A 107 13.76 -4.25 10.32
C ALA A 107 13.89 -3.31 9.11
N VAL A 108 12.91 -2.44 8.88
CA VAL A 108 12.96 -1.41 7.82
C VAL A 108 14.11 -0.44 8.06
N GLU A 109 14.27 0.08 9.28
CA GLU A 109 15.37 1.00 9.62
C GLU A 109 16.74 0.41 9.32
N ARG A 110 16.94 -0.86 9.61
CA ARG A 110 18.20 -1.58 9.33
C ARG A 110 18.53 -1.63 7.85
N VAL A 111 17.51 -1.78 6.98
CA VAL A 111 17.68 -1.92 5.54
C VAL A 111 17.71 -0.58 4.82
N ALA A 112 16.81 0.33 5.19
CA ALA A 112 16.67 1.64 4.56
C ALA A 112 17.62 2.70 5.13
N GLY A 113 18.25 2.42 6.29
CA GLY A 113 19.15 3.38 6.97
C GLY A 113 18.42 4.51 7.72
N ALA A 114 17.07 4.49 7.73
CA ALA A 114 16.24 5.43 8.46
C ALA A 114 14.94 4.74 8.92
N ARG A 115 14.38 5.22 10.03
CA ARG A 115 13.09 4.72 10.53
C ARG A 115 12.00 5.00 9.49
N PRO A 116 11.10 4.02 9.19
CA PRO A 116 10.02 4.20 8.24
C PRO A 116 9.03 5.27 8.69
N THR A 117 8.49 6.01 7.74
CA THR A 117 7.45 7.01 8.00
C THR A 117 6.05 6.52 7.69
N GLY A 118 5.93 5.46 6.90
CA GLY A 118 4.67 4.90 6.43
C GLY A 118 4.35 3.52 7.00
N TRP A 119 3.06 3.32 7.21
CA TRP A 119 2.45 2.05 7.60
C TRP A 119 1.32 1.70 6.63
N ARG A 120 1.14 0.42 6.36
CA ARG A 120 -0.08 -0.15 5.78
C ARG A 120 -0.41 -1.44 6.51
N ALA A 121 -1.64 -1.57 6.98
CA ALA A 121 -2.08 -2.80 7.63
C ALA A 121 -2.27 -3.92 6.60
N PRO A 122 -1.75 -5.14 6.87
CA PRO A 122 -2.12 -6.32 6.12
C PRO A 122 -3.65 -6.46 5.98
N TYR A 123 -4.12 -6.87 4.81
CA TYR A 123 -5.55 -7.00 4.47
C TYR A 123 -6.37 -5.70 4.62
N TRP A 124 -5.74 -4.56 4.88
CA TRP A 124 -6.37 -3.32 5.33
C TRP A 124 -7.23 -3.55 6.58
N SER A 125 -6.79 -4.44 7.45
CA SER A 125 -7.49 -4.83 8.67
C SER A 125 -6.80 -4.24 9.90
N LEU A 126 -7.57 -3.49 10.69
CA LEU A 126 -7.10 -2.77 11.87
C LEU A 126 -7.94 -3.15 13.09
N GLY A 127 -7.29 -3.36 14.23
CA GLY A 127 -7.95 -3.52 15.52
C GLY A 127 -8.33 -2.19 16.16
N GLY A 128 -9.05 -2.24 17.25
CA GLY A 128 -9.53 -1.03 17.94
C GLY A 128 -8.41 -0.12 18.49
N ALA A 129 -7.19 -0.63 18.64
CA ALA A 129 -6.02 0.12 19.13
C ALA A 129 -5.01 0.48 18.04
N SER A 130 -5.13 -0.07 16.83
CA SER A 130 -4.11 -0.02 15.77
C SER A 130 -3.67 1.40 15.44
N LEU A 131 -4.61 2.28 15.15
CA LEU A 131 -4.30 3.67 14.76
C LEU A 131 -3.58 4.46 15.86
N GLU A 132 -3.92 4.21 17.13
CA GLU A 132 -3.19 4.79 18.26
C GLU A 132 -1.77 4.24 18.36
N LEU A 133 -1.59 2.93 18.19
CA LEU A 133 -0.29 2.28 18.27
C LEU A 133 0.63 2.73 17.13
N ILE A 134 0.10 2.87 15.92
CA ILE A 134 0.83 3.37 14.75
C ILE A 134 1.27 4.82 14.99
N GLU A 135 0.37 5.69 15.47
CA GLU A 135 0.70 7.08 15.81
C GLU A 135 1.73 7.17 16.94
N ASP A 136 1.56 6.37 18.00
CA ASP A 136 2.45 6.37 19.17
C ASP A 136 3.85 5.82 18.81
N ALA A 137 3.95 4.90 17.84
CA ALA A 137 5.21 4.43 17.27
C ALA A 137 5.93 5.46 16.39
N GLY A 138 5.28 6.60 16.11
CA GLY A 138 5.88 7.75 15.41
C GLY A 138 5.76 7.72 13.90
N PHE A 139 4.89 6.89 13.32
CA PHE A 139 4.62 6.92 11.88
C PHE A 139 3.95 8.26 11.49
N ALA A 140 4.31 8.76 10.33
CA ALA A 140 3.74 9.99 9.78
C ALA A 140 2.40 9.73 9.09
N TYR A 141 2.26 8.55 8.48
CA TYR A 141 1.04 8.18 7.77
C TYR A 141 0.72 6.68 7.88
N ASP A 142 -0.58 6.39 7.79
CA ASP A 142 -1.18 5.10 7.49
C ASP A 142 -1.77 5.11 6.08
N SER A 143 -1.92 3.96 5.45
CA SER A 143 -2.54 3.79 4.13
C SER A 143 -3.42 2.54 4.12
N SER A 144 -4.45 2.54 4.98
CA SER A 144 -5.33 1.37 5.19
C SER A 144 -6.81 1.72 5.19
N LEU A 145 -7.18 3.00 5.35
CA LEU A 145 -8.56 3.44 5.47
C LEU A 145 -9.11 4.02 4.16
N MET A 146 -10.45 4.19 4.10
CA MET A 146 -11.20 4.49 2.88
C MET A 146 -12.25 5.60 3.08
N ALA A 147 -11.97 6.59 3.97
CA ALA A 147 -12.96 7.64 4.25
C ALA A 147 -12.91 8.81 3.26
N ASP A 148 -11.95 8.82 2.36
CA ASP A 148 -11.84 9.71 1.20
C ASP A 148 -11.25 8.89 0.04
N ASP A 149 -11.34 9.40 -1.18
CA ASP A 149 -10.80 8.74 -2.37
C ASP A 149 -9.50 9.40 -2.90
N TYR A 150 -9.38 10.74 -2.81
CA TYR A 150 -8.24 11.47 -3.41
C TYR A 150 -7.61 12.50 -2.49
N ALA A 151 -8.16 12.75 -1.30
CA ALA A 151 -7.62 13.70 -0.35
C ALA A 151 -7.10 13.00 0.91
N LEU A 152 -5.90 13.41 1.35
CA LEU A 152 -5.38 13.00 2.65
C LEU A 152 -6.21 13.63 3.76
N TYR A 153 -6.35 12.91 4.87
CA TYR A 153 -7.03 13.42 6.05
C TYR A 153 -6.32 13.02 7.35
N ARG A 154 -6.68 13.69 8.45
CA ARG A 154 -6.18 13.32 9.78
C ARG A 154 -7.04 12.20 10.35
N VAL A 155 -6.39 11.16 10.85
CA VAL A 155 -7.05 10.06 11.55
C VAL A 155 -7.59 10.57 12.88
N ARG A 156 -8.85 10.21 13.22
CA ARG A 156 -9.44 10.55 14.52
C ARG A 156 -9.05 9.52 15.58
N ARG A 157 -9.07 9.96 16.82
CA ARG A 157 -8.80 9.10 17.99
C ARG A 157 -10.03 9.06 18.90
N GLY A 158 -10.39 7.87 19.36
CA GLY A 158 -11.43 7.69 20.36
C GLY A 158 -12.86 7.82 19.81
N ASP A 159 -13.08 7.49 18.55
CA ASP A 159 -14.41 7.32 17.98
C ASP A 159 -15.21 6.30 18.79
N ARG A 160 -16.47 6.58 19.05
CA ARG A 160 -17.38 5.69 19.80
C ARG A 160 -18.59 5.36 18.94
N HIS A 161 -18.79 4.07 18.71
CA HIS A 161 -19.93 3.54 17.98
C HIS A 161 -20.74 2.65 18.94
N THR A 162 -22.04 2.90 19.04
CA THR A 162 -22.96 2.10 19.85
C THR A 162 -24.17 1.72 18.98
N ASP A 163 -24.87 0.70 19.38
CA ASP A 163 -26.12 0.23 18.75
C ASP A 163 -27.37 0.95 19.28
N THR A 164 -27.22 1.74 20.34
CA THR A 164 -28.32 2.43 21.02
C THR A 164 -28.35 3.93 20.80
N GLU A 165 -27.23 4.52 20.41
CA GLU A 165 -27.09 5.97 20.17
C GLU A 165 -26.32 6.22 18.88
N GLY A 166 -26.42 7.41 18.31
CA GLY A 166 -25.61 7.82 17.17
C GLY A 166 -24.10 7.83 17.51
N SER A 167 -23.27 7.53 16.52
CA SER A 167 -21.81 7.56 16.67
C SER A 167 -21.31 8.93 17.11
N ARG A 168 -20.29 8.93 17.96
CA ARG A 168 -19.57 10.15 18.39
C ARG A 168 -18.15 10.06 17.87
N PHE A 169 -17.74 11.04 17.11
CA PHE A 169 -16.41 11.13 16.54
C PHE A 169 -15.47 11.87 17.50
N GLY A 170 -14.29 11.32 17.67
CA GLY A 170 -13.22 11.91 18.47
C GLY A 170 -12.44 13.02 17.73
N PRO A 171 -11.48 13.65 18.39
CA PRO A 171 -10.64 14.66 17.76
C PRO A 171 -9.67 14.04 16.75
N GLU A 172 -9.24 14.85 15.78
CA GLU A 172 -8.15 14.48 14.88
C GLU A 172 -6.82 14.32 15.62
N GLY A 173 -6.09 13.26 15.29
CA GLY A 173 -4.73 12.98 15.73
C GLY A 173 -3.66 13.62 14.83
N ARG A 174 -2.43 13.14 14.98
CA ARG A 174 -1.30 13.57 14.15
C ARG A 174 -1.10 12.68 12.92
N LEU A 175 -1.53 11.42 13.00
CA LEU A 175 -1.40 10.45 11.93
C LEU A 175 -2.21 10.90 10.70
N VAL A 176 -1.57 10.86 9.54
CA VAL A 176 -2.20 11.17 8.27
C VAL A 176 -2.67 9.88 7.63
N GLU A 177 -3.88 9.87 7.12
CA GLU A 177 -4.35 8.80 6.25
C GLU A 177 -4.10 9.11 4.79
N VAL A 178 -3.50 8.15 4.09
CA VAL A 178 -3.40 8.09 2.64
C VAL A 178 -4.44 7.08 2.17
N PRO A 179 -5.61 7.54 1.70
CA PRO A 179 -6.73 6.64 1.45
C PRO A 179 -6.43 5.61 0.36
N VAL A 180 -7.02 4.43 0.53
CA VAL A 180 -6.96 3.31 -0.41
C VAL A 180 -8.36 2.94 -0.90
N SER A 181 -8.43 2.16 -1.97
CA SER A 181 -9.69 1.70 -2.54
C SER A 181 -9.55 0.29 -3.10
N TRP A 182 -10.48 -0.61 -2.78
CA TRP A 182 -10.55 -1.94 -3.36
C TRP A 182 -10.63 -1.94 -4.89
N ALA A 183 -11.17 -0.87 -5.50
CA ALA A 183 -11.22 -0.73 -6.95
C ALA A 183 -9.83 -0.49 -7.57
N LEU A 184 -8.91 0.13 -6.81
CA LEU A 184 -7.54 0.45 -7.20
C LEU A 184 -6.51 -0.53 -6.63
N ASP A 185 -6.95 -1.70 -6.17
CA ASP A 185 -6.12 -2.81 -5.71
C ASP A 185 -6.16 -3.94 -6.77
N ASP A 186 -5.01 -4.50 -7.11
CA ASP A 186 -4.91 -5.57 -8.11
C ASP A 186 -5.42 -6.92 -7.58
N TRP A 187 -5.31 -7.16 -6.27
CA TRP A 187 -5.64 -8.45 -5.65
C TRP A 187 -7.11 -8.84 -5.82
N PRO A 188 -8.12 -8.00 -5.50
CA PRO A 188 -9.53 -8.34 -5.67
C PRO A 188 -9.91 -8.65 -7.13
N HIS A 189 -9.17 -8.09 -8.07
CA HIS A 189 -9.45 -8.27 -9.49
C HIS A 189 -8.83 -9.53 -10.08
N PHE A 190 -7.65 -9.93 -9.61
CA PHE A 190 -6.84 -10.94 -10.29
C PHE A 190 -6.62 -12.21 -9.51
N GLU A 191 -6.80 -12.21 -8.20
CA GLU A 191 -6.54 -13.40 -7.41
C GLU A 191 -7.84 -14.14 -7.04
N PRO A 192 -7.86 -15.47 -7.14
CA PRO A 192 -9.02 -16.26 -6.74
C PRO A 192 -9.17 -16.22 -5.22
N SER A 193 -10.40 -16.14 -4.75
CA SER A 193 -10.70 -16.29 -3.32
C SER A 193 -10.29 -17.66 -2.80
N ALA A 194 -9.70 -17.69 -1.61
CA ALA A 194 -9.37 -18.95 -0.94
C ALA A 194 -10.61 -19.78 -0.60
N THR A 195 -11.78 -19.14 -0.49
CA THR A 195 -13.08 -19.76 -0.19
C THR A 195 -13.85 -20.18 -1.45
N GLY A 196 -13.32 -19.85 -2.65
CA GLY A 196 -13.96 -20.23 -3.92
C GLY A 196 -15.22 -19.42 -4.27
N ASP A 197 -15.45 -18.31 -3.57
CA ASP A 197 -16.60 -17.42 -3.77
C ASP A 197 -16.36 -16.34 -4.85
N ARG A 198 -15.21 -16.37 -5.54
CA ARG A 198 -14.92 -15.57 -6.73
C ARG A 198 -14.90 -16.44 -7.97
N ASP A 199 -15.75 -16.10 -8.92
CA ASP A 199 -15.96 -16.84 -10.16
C ASP A 199 -14.92 -16.46 -11.25
N GLY A 200 -13.64 -16.68 -10.98
CA GLY A 200 -12.59 -16.49 -11.97
C GLY A 200 -11.89 -15.13 -11.93
N LEU A 201 -10.88 -14.99 -12.79
CA LEU A 201 -10.02 -13.81 -12.85
C LEU A 201 -10.57 -12.76 -13.81
N SER A 202 -10.48 -11.48 -13.44
CA SER A 202 -10.83 -10.37 -14.32
C SER A 202 -9.87 -10.27 -15.52
N ALA A 203 -10.39 -9.86 -16.67
CA ALA A 203 -9.54 -9.49 -17.80
C ALA A 203 -8.73 -8.23 -17.46
N PRO A 204 -7.42 -8.16 -17.79
CA PRO A 204 -6.62 -6.96 -17.59
C PRO A 204 -7.21 -5.70 -18.24
N SER A 205 -7.92 -5.83 -19.35
CA SER A 205 -8.60 -4.71 -20.02
C SER A 205 -9.72 -4.10 -19.18
N LYS A 206 -10.47 -4.92 -18.44
CA LYS A 206 -11.51 -4.45 -17.51
C LYS A 206 -10.90 -3.66 -16.34
N VAL A 207 -9.82 -4.17 -15.77
CA VAL A 207 -9.13 -3.49 -14.66
C VAL A 207 -8.48 -2.18 -15.13
N LEU A 208 -7.87 -2.19 -16.32
CA LEU A 208 -7.36 -0.96 -16.94
C LEU A 208 -8.45 0.10 -17.11
N GLU A 209 -9.64 -0.30 -17.57
CA GLU A 209 -10.80 0.61 -17.70
C GLU A 209 -11.17 1.22 -16.35
N ILE A 210 -11.31 0.39 -15.30
CA ILE A 210 -11.62 0.87 -13.93
C ILE A 210 -10.57 1.88 -13.48
N TRP A 211 -9.28 1.54 -13.52
CA TRP A 211 -8.21 2.39 -13.04
C TRP A 211 -8.06 3.69 -13.84
N THR A 212 -8.29 3.63 -15.16
CA THR A 212 -8.20 4.84 -15.99
C THR A 212 -9.41 5.76 -15.83
N GLU A 213 -10.59 5.25 -15.54
CA GLU A 213 -11.77 6.10 -15.26
C GLU A 213 -11.63 6.76 -13.87
N GLU A 214 -11.12 6.06 -12.85
CA GLU A 214 -10.79 6.66 -11.56
C GLU A 214 -9.73 7.78 -11.71
N LEU A 215 -8.67 7.53 -12.47
CA LEU A 215 -7.64 8.52 -12.76
C LEU A 215 -8.21 9.76 -13.46
N ARG A 216 -9.08 9.58 -14.46
CA ARG A 216 -9.72 10.68 -15.21
C ARG A 216 -10.65 11.48 -14.32
N TYR A 217 -11.44 10.80 -13.49
CA TYR A 217 -12.33 11.48 -12.54
C TYR A 217 -11.52 12.31 -11.54
N ALA A 218 -10.48 11.74 -10.94
CA ALA A 218 -9.59 12.46 -10.03
C ALA A 218 -8.92 13.67 -10.70
N HIS A 219 -8.42 13.50 -11.93
CA HIS A 219 -7.82 14.59 -12.69
C HIS A 219 -8.78 15.75 -12.96
N ALA A 220 -10.06 15.45 -13.22
CA ALA A 220 -11.07 16.45 -13.49
C ALA A 220 -11.58 17.17 -12.23
N HIS A 221 -11.71 16.44 -11.10
CA HIS A 221 -12.48 16.87 -9.95
C HIS A 221 -11.67 17.04 -8.66
N ALA A 222 -10.45 16.50 -8.57
CA ALA A 222 -9.61 16.58 -7.37
C ALA A 222 -8.26 17.27 -7.65
N PRO A 223 -8.24 18.57 -7.97
CA PRO A 223 -6.98 19.27 -8.27
C PRO A 223 -6.06 19.31 -7.05
N GLY A 224 -4.81 18.86 -7.24
CA GLY A 224 -3.82 18.67 -6.16
C GLY A 224 -4.02 17.39 -5.36
N GLY A 225 -4.95 16.52 -5.75
CA GLY A 225 -5.23 15.25 -5.10
C GLY A 225 -4.21 14.14 -5.40
N LEU A 226 -4.44 12.99 -4.80
CA LEU A 226 -3.62 11.78 -4.91
C LEU A 226 -4.49 10.60 -5.35
N VAL A 227 -4.04 9.85 -6.34
CA VAL A 227 -4.57 8.51 -6.67
C VAL A 227 -3.58 7.47 -6.16
N THR A 228 -3.99 6.64 -5.20
CA THR A 228 -3.18 5.56 -4.64
C THR A 228 -3.56 4.25 -5.30
N VAL A 229 -2.62 3.64 -6.04
CA VAL A 229 -2.81 2.33 -6.67
C VAL A 229 -2.05 1.29 -5.87
N THR A 230 -2.74 0.27 -5.39
CA THR A 230 -2.17 -0.84 -4.61
C THR A 230 -1.96 -2.07 -5.49
N MET A 231 -0.77 -2.62 -5.45
CA MET A 231 -0.38 -3.75 -6.28
C MET A 231 0.48 -4.74 -5.49
N HIS A 232 0.43 -6.01 -5.89
CA HIS A 232 1.23 -7.08 -5.29
C HIS A 232 2.15 -7.66 -6.37
N PRO A 233 3.48 -7.76 -6.17
CA PRO A 233 4.41 -8.24 -7.19
C PRO A 233 4.07 -9.63 -7.75
N GLU A 234 3.52 -10.54 -6.94
CA GLU A 234 3.05 -11.86 -7.37
C GLU A 234 1.79 -11.80 -8.24
N CYS A 235 1.03 -10.71 -8.10
CA CYS A 235 -0.19 -10.44 -8.83
C CYS A 235 0.09 -9.62 -10.09
N ILE A 236 0.43 -8.33 -9.96
CA ILE A 236 0.66 -7.42 -11.10
C ILE A 236 1.85 -7.82 -11.97
N GLY A 237 2.86 -8.47 -11.40
CA GLY A 237 4.09 -8.88 -12.09
C GLY A 237 3.91 -9.94 -13.18
N ARG A 238 2.69 -10.48 -13.38
CA ARG A 238 2.37 -11.40 -14.46
C ARG A 238 2.33 -10.69 -15.82
N GLY A 239 2.79 -11.35 -16.88
CA GLY A 239 3.04 -10.71 -18.19
C GLY A 239 1.90 -9.87 -18.74
N SER A 240 0.65 -10.36 -18.74
CA SER A 240 -0.51 -9.61 -19.23
C SER A 240 -0.89 -8.43 -18.35
N ARG A 241 -0.65 -8.56 -17.03
CA ARG A 241 -0.91 -7.51 -16.03
C ARG A 241 0.17 -6.43 -16.08
N MET A 242 1.44 -6.81 -16.31
CA MET A 242 2.51 -5.84 -16.59
C MET A 242 2.22 -4.98 -17.81
N ALA A 243 1.75 -5.59 -18.91
CA ALA A 243 1.32 -4.84 -20.11
C ALA A 243 0.11 -3.94 -19.83
N MET A 244 -0.74 -4.27 -18.87
CA MET A 244 -1.82 -3.40 -18.39
C MET A 244 -1.25 -2.22 -17.58
N LEU A 245 -0.31 -2.47 -16.67
CA LEU A 245 0.33 -1.43 -15.86
C LEU A 245 1.06 -0.42 -16.76
N GLU A 246 1.80 -0.88 -17.78
CA GLU A 246 2.43 0.01 -18.78
C GLU A 246 1.40 0.95 -19.41
N ARG A 247 0.26 0.41 -19.86
CA ARG A 247 -0.81 1.22 -20.46
C ARG A 247 -1.49 2.17 -19.47
N PHE A 248 -1.58 1.80 -18.20
CA PHE A 248 -2.07 2.70 -17.15
C PHE A 248 -1.10 3.88 -16.94
N ILE A 249 0.20 3.59 -16.89
CA ILE A 249 1.25 4.63 -16.80
C ILE A 249 1.17 5.56 -18.02
N ASP A 250 1.07 5.01 -19.25
CA ASP A 250 0.92 5.80 -20.47
C ASP A 250 -0.32 6.72 -20.41
N ALA A 251 -1.44 6.21 -19.88
CA ALA A 251 -2.66 6.98 -19.71
C ALA A 251 -2.50 8.12 -18.70
N ALA A 252 -1.75 7.90 -17.61
CA ALA A 252 -1.46 8.92 -16.61
C ALA A 252 -0.51 9.99 -17.15
N GLU A 253 0.55 9.60 -17.84
CA GLU A 253 1.52 10.51 -18.48
C GLU A 253 0.88 11.38 -19.58
N ALA A 254 -0.19 10.90 -20.21
CA ALA A 254 -0.93 11.64 -21.23
C ALA A 254 -1.81 12.78 -20.65
N LEU A 255 -2.07 12.80 -19.36
CA LEU A 255 -2.87 13.82 -18.69
C LEU A 255 -1.97 15.00 -18.23
N ASP A 256 -2.35 16.21 -18.59
CA ASP A 256 -1.57 17.41 -18.27
C ASP A 256 -1.49 17.66 -16.74
N GLY A 257 -0.27 17.89 -16.26
CA GLY A 257 0.00 18.16 -14.85
C GLY A 257 -0.11 16.96 -13.91
N VAL A 258 -0.19 15.75 -14.43
CA VAL A 258 -0.06 14.50 -13.63
C VAL A 258 1.42 14.21 -13.39
N VAL A 259 1.75 13.82 -12.16
CA VAL A 259 3.08 13.37 -11.76
C VAL A 259 2.98 12.07 -10.97
N PHE A 260 4.06 11.29 -10.98
CA PHE A 260 4.23 10.15 -10.07
C PHE A 260 5.11 10.57 -8.90
N ASP A 261 4.76 10.14 -7.67
CA ASP A 261 5.60 10.39 -6.49
C ASP A 261 5.40 9.30 -5.43
N ARG A 262 6.37 9.23 -4.50
CA ARG A 262 6.33 8.37 -3.32
C ARG A 262 5.43 8.98 -2.25
N LEU A 263 4.83 8.12 -1.44
CA LEU A 263 3.91 8.56 -0.38
C LEU A 263 4.59 9.40 0.70
N ASP A 264 5.80 9.05 1.12
CA ASP A 264 6.55 9.81 2.14
C ASP A 264 6.77 11.27 1.72
N ARG A 265 7.12 11.50 0.46
CA ARG A 265 7.32 12.86 -0.09
C ARG A 265 6.01 13.62 -0.18
N TYR A 266 4.97 12.97 -0.71
CA TYR A 266 3.66 13.60 -0.85
C TYR A 266 3.06 13.97 0.51
N VAL A 267 3.10 13.07 1.49
CA VAL A 267 2.63 13.32 2.87
C VAL A 267 3.42 14.42 3.56
N ALA A 268 4.73 14.47 3.37
CA ALA A 268 5.57 15.54 3.92
C ALA A 268 5.20 16.91 3.33
N ALA A 269 5.00 17.00 2.02
CA ALA A 269 4.59 18.22 1.33
C ALA A 269 3.19 18.68 1.78
N TRP A 270 2.23 17.75 1.84
CA TRP A 270 0.88 18.02 2.34
C TRP A 270 0.89 18.52 3.78
N SER A 271 1.62 17.83 4.67
CA SER A 271 1.72 18.22 6.08
C SER A 271 2.34 19.60 6.30
N ALA A 272 3.28 20.00 5.44
CA ALA A 272 3.83 21.35 5.45
C ALA A 272 2.82 22.41 5.00
N SER A 273 1.98 22.09 4.02
CA SER A 273 0.98 23.03 3.47
C SER A 273 -0.19 23.31 4.43
N VAL A 274 -0.57 22.33 5.26
CA VAL A 274 -1.67 22.47 6.25
C VAL A 274 -1.23 23.23 7.51
N ARG A 275 0.10 23.31 7.77
CA ARG A 275 0.65 24.06 8.91
C ARG A 275 0.92 25.55 8.59
N ALA A 276 0.92 25.92 7.33
CA ALA A 276 1.18 27.27 6.83
C ALA A 276 -0.12 28.09 6.76
#